data_a32c5ef3e4b65b54fdb6607bbc7c15ef
#
_entry.id   a32c5ef3e4b65b54fdb6607bbc7c15ef
#
_cell.length_a   1.000
_cell.length_b   1.000
_cell.length_c   1.000
_cell.angle_alpha   90.00
_cell.angle_beta   90.00
_cell.angle_gamma   90.00
#
_symmetry.space_group_name_H-M   'P 1'
#
loop_
_entity.id
_entity.type
_entity.pdbx_description
1 polymer ?
#
loop_
_entity_poly.entity_id
_entity_poly.type
_entity_poly.pdbx_seq_one_letter_code
_entity_poly.pdbx_strand_id
1 'polypeptide(L)'
;MSHIKVYLSIGTNLGDRKKNIDTAMTLISHIPGVRVLDISDIMETEPWGFESYDNFLNCAVSIDYNPTEAKRKVCNTEQKLSDNVCVEEAIYLLNALKNIEWVMGRRETVKYNSSGKRIYHSRIIDIDILLYGTKVIRTEKITVPHSSMVSRDFVMIPLRQIADSKIMSAFPEIFGK
;
A
#
# COMPACT_ATOMS: atom_id res chain seq x y z
N MET A 1 22.46 -1.04 -7.58
CA MET A 1 21.09 -1.55 -7.55
C MET A 1 20.32 -0.68 -6.57
N SER A 2 19.24 -0.04 -6.98
CA SER A 2 18.49 0.90 -6.12
C SER A 2 17.46 0.12 -5.31
N HIS A 3 17.70 -0.03 -4.02
CA HIS A 3 16.73 -0.51 -3.05
C HIS A 3 15.88 0.66 -2.55
N ILE A 4 14.58 0.50 -2.55
CA ILE A 4 13.63 1.53 -2.16
C ILE A 4 12.79 0.99 -1.00
N LYS A 5 12.82 1.68 0.14
CA LYS A 5 11.95 1.36 1.26
C LYS A 5 10.55 1.90 0.96
N VAL A 6 9.56 1.00 0.88
CA VAL A 6 8.16 1.34 0.58
C VAL A 6 7.32 1.01 1.81
N TYR A 7 6.36 1.86 2.12
CA TYR A 7 5.41 1.65 3.21
C TYR A 7 4.03 1.40 2.65
N LEU A 8 3.40 0.35 3.13
CA LEU A 8 2.09 -0.11 2.71
C LEU A 8 1.11 -0.01 3.88
N SER A 9 -0.17 0.22 3.59
CA SER A 9 -1.28 -0.02 4.51
C SER A 9 -2.01 -1.28 4.08
N ILE A 10 -2.36 -2.13 5.03
CA ILE A 10 -3.19 -3.32 4.81
C ILE A 10 -4.43 -3.20 5.69
N GLY A 11 -5.62 -3.36 5.09
CA GLY A 11 -6.90 -3.32 5.78
C GLY A 11 -7.83 -4.43 5.33
N THR A 12 -8.61 -5.01 6.26
CA THR A 12 -9.57 -6.08 5.99
C THR A 12 -10.71 -6.04 6.98
N ASN A 13 -11.95 -6.30 6.55
CA ASN A 13 -13.10 -6.43 7.45
C ASN A 13 -14.08 -7.55 7.07
N LEU A 14 -13.74 -8.42 6.14
CA LEU A 14 -14.56 -9.57 5.76
C LEU A 14 -13.86 -10.89 6.05
N GLY A 15 -14.64 -11.88 6.49
CA GLY A 15 -14.19 -13.25 6.72
C GLY A 15 -13.17 -13.38 7.85
N ASP A 16 -12.21 -14.29 7.71
CA ASP A 16 -11.12 -14.46 8.68
C ASP A 16 -10.08 -13.35 8.47
N ARG A 17 -10.30 -12.22 9.12
CA ARG A 17 -9.53 -10.98 8.96
C ARG A 17 -8.03 -11.18 9.26
N LYS A 18 -7.70 -11.97 10.30
CA LYS A 18 -6.31 -12.24 10.67
C LYS A 18 -5.63 -13.08 9.60
N LYS A 19 -6.29 -14.15 9.16
CA LYS A 19 -5.80 -15.01 8.07
C LYS A 19 -5.64 -14.22 6.76
N ASN A 20 -6.52 -13.25 6.50
CA ASN A 20 -6.39 -12.39 5.32
C ASN A 20 -5.10 -11.56 5.36
N ILE A 21 -4.75 -10.97 6.51
CA ILE A 21 -3.47 -10.24 6.69
C ILE A 21 -2.29 -11.19 6.47
N ASP A 22 -2.28 -12.36 7.12
CA ASP A 22 -1.19 -13.33 7.01
C ASP A 22 -1.01 -13.81 5.56
N THR A 23 -2.13 -14.04 4.86
CA THR A 23 -2.11 -14.42 3.44
C THR A 23 -1.57 -13.29 2.57
N ALA A 24 -2.02 -12.04 2.79
CA ALA A 24 -1.51 -10.88 2.06
C ALA A 24 0.00 -10.71 2.27
N MET A 25 0.49 -10.84 3.51
CA MET A 25 1.92 -10.77 3.83
C MET A 25 2.72 -11.83 3.09
N THR A 26 2.21 -13.06 3.07
CA THR A 26 2.83 -14.17 2.33
C THR A 26 2.92 -13.84 0.83
N LEU A 27 1.82 -13.38 0.23
CA LEU A 27 1.79 -13.05 -1.20
C LEU A 27 2.69 -11.84 -1.53
N ILE A 28 2.73 -10.82 -0.67
CA ILE A 28 3.62 -9.65 -0.83
C ILE A 28 5.08 -10.10 -0.82
N SER A 29 5.48 -11.01 0.07
CA SER A 29 6.86 -11.53 0.13
C SER A 29 7.28 -12.32 -1.11
N HIS A 30 6.32 -12.78 -1.91
CA HIS A 30 6.58 -13.49 -3.18
C HIS A 30 6.63 -12.56 -4.41
N ILE A 31 6.33 -11.26 -4.25
CA ILE A 31 6.53 -10.31 -5.35
C ILE A 31 8.03 -10.24 -5.69
N PRO A 32 8.43 -10.41 -6.95
CA PRO A 32 9.83 -10.32 -7.34
C PRO A 32 10.47 -8.99 -6.91
N GLY A 33 11.63 -9.04 -6.30
CA GLY A 33 12.36 -7.88 -5.81
C GLY A 33 11.79 -7.27 -4.51
N VAL A 34 10.83 -7.92 -3.86
CA VAL A 34 10.29 -7.48 -2.57
C VAL A 34 10.83 -8.32 -1.44
N ARG A 35 11.25 -7.64 -0.36
CA ARG A 35 11.56 -8.23 0.93
C ARG A 35 10.79 -7.47 2.02
N VAL A 36 9.98 -8.17 2.80
CA VAL A 36 9.30 -7.59 3.96
C VAL A 36 10.36 -7.25 5.03
N LEU A 37 10.28 -6.04 5.59
CA LEU A 37 11.19 -5.55 6.63
C LEU A 37 10.53 -5.55 8.00
N ASP A 38 9.43 -4.81 8.14
CA ASP A 38 8.72 -4.64 9.40
C ASP A 38 7.21 -4.67 9.18
N ILE A 39 6.49 -5.06 10.22
CA ILE A 39 5.04 -4.97 10.34
C ILE A 39 4.70 -4.29 11.67
N SER A 40 3.74 -3.36 11.66
CA SER A 40 3.21 -2.74 12.87
C SER A 40 2.32 -3.70 13.65
N ASP A 41 1.91 -3.30 14.84
CA ASP A 41 0.77 -3.92 15.52
C ASP A 41 -0.49 -3.85 14.63
N ILE A 42 -1.34 -4.88 14.78
CA ILE A 42 -2.65 -4.90 14.13
C ILE A 42 -3.62 -4.10 15.00
N MET A 43 -4.23 -3.10 14.40
CA MET A 43 -5.21 -2.22 15.05
C MET A 43 -6.62 -2.54 14.57
N GLU A 44 -7.55 -2.77 15.50
CA GLU A 44 -8.97 -2.90 15.18
C GLU A 44 -9.65 -1.53 15.19
N THR A 45 -10.42 -1.22 14.15
CA THR A 45 -11.11 0.07 14.01
C THR A 45 -12.51 -0.09 13.42
N GLU A 46 -13.39 0.83 13.75
CA GLU A 46 -14.67 0.95 13.09
C GLU A 46 -14.51 1.28 11.59
N PRO A 47 -15.50 0.94 10.75
CA PRO A 47 -15.51 1.32 9.35
C PRO A 47 -15.46 2.85 9.18
N TRP A 48 -14.60 3.32 8.30
CA TRP A 48 -14.47 4.74 8.02
C TRP A 48 -15.25 5.15 6.77
N GLY A 49 -16.21 6.06 6.95
CA GLY A 49 -16.97 6.65 5.82
C GLY A 49 -18.14 5.81 5.29
N PHE A 50 -18.48 4.70 5.94
CA PHE A 50 -19.67 3.88 5.68
C PHE A 50 -20.04 3.04 6.91
N GLU A 51 -21.26 2.51 6.93
CA GLU A 51 -21.74 1.62 7.98
C GLU A 51 -21.44 0.17 7.61
N SER A 52 -20.88 -0.61 8.56
CA SER A 52 -20.69 -2.05 8.46
C SER A 52 -20.77 -2.65 9.86
N TYR A 53 -21.26 -3.88 9.98
CA TYR A 53 -21.27 -4.61 11.24
C TYR A 53 -19.87 -5.08 11.64
N ASP A 54 -18.96 -5.26 10.67
CA ASP A 54 -17.64 -5.80 10.90
C ASP A 54 -16.59 -4.68 10.95
N ASN A 55 -15.86 -4.62 12.06
CA ASN A 55 -14.71 -3.75 12.23
C ASN A 55 -13.56 -4.16 11.32
N PHE A 56 -12.72 -3.20 10.97
CA PHE A 56 -11.48 -3.44 10.22
C PHE A 56 -10.35 -3.89 11.15
N LEU A 57 -9.50 -4.78 10.67
CA LEU A 57 -8.13 -4.92 11.13
C LEU A 57 -7.22 -4.18 10.15
N ASN A 58 -6.40 -3.28 10.68
CA ASN A 58 -5.47 -2.46 9.92
C ASN A 58 -4.05 -2.62 10.45
N CYS A 59 -3.07 -2.66 9.56
CA CYS A 59 -1.65 -2.60 9.91
C CYS A 59 -0.86 -1.86 8.83
N ALA A 60 0.34 -1.44 9.17
CA ALA A 60 1.32 -0.91 8.24
C ALA A 60 2.45 -1.93 8.05
N VAL A 61 3.00 -1.97 6.84
CA VAL A 61 4.11 -2.86 6.48
C VAL A 61 5.17 -2.05 5.78
N SER A 62 6.44 -2.24 6.14
CA SER A 62 7.55 -1.74 5.36
C SER A 62 8.19 -2.87 4.56
N ILE A 63 8.50 -2.59 3.31
CA ILE A 63 9.19 -3.49 2.40
C ILE A 63 10.44 -2.83 1.82
N ASP A 64 11.43 -3.63 1.53
CA ASP A 64 12.56 -3.28 0.69
C ASP A 64 12.25 -3.76 -0.74
N TYR A 65 12.16 -2.83 -1.68
CA TYR A 65 11.80 -3.10 -3.06
C TYR A 65 12.96 -2.84 -4.00
N ASN A 66 13.36 -3.87 -4.75
CA ASN A 66 14.36 -3.78 -5.81
C ASN A 66 13.68 -3.86 -7.18
N PRO A 67 13.39 -2.73 -7.83
CA PRO A 67 12.67 -2.71 -9.10
C PRO A 67 13.44 -3.38 -10.25
N THR A 68 14.76 -3.39 -10.19
CA THR A 68 15.61 -4.05 -11.22
C THR A 68 15.41 -5.57 -11.18
N GLU A 69 15.34 -6.16 -10.00
CA GLU A 69 15.06 -7.59 -9.84
C GLU A 69 13.64 -7.93 -10.27
N ALA A 70 12.68 -7.08 -9.92
CA ALA A 70 11.29 -7.22 -10.34
C ALA A 70 11.16 -7.25 -11.89
N LYS A 71 11.85 -6.35 -12.58
CA LYS A 71 11.84 -6.30 -14.06
C LYS A 71 12.56 -7.48 -14.71
N ARG A 72 13.67 -7.97 -14.15
CA ARG A 72 14.43 -9.11 -14.70
C ARG A 72 13.62 -10.41 -14.76
N LYS A 73 12.73 -10.64 -13.79
CA LYS A 73 11.87 -11.84 -13.77
C LYS A 73 10.71 -11.77 -14.78
N VAL A 74 10.38 -10.60 -15.30
CA VAL A 74 9.21 -10.38 -16.17
C VAL A 74 9.60 -10.05 -17.62
N CYS A 75 10.75 -9.43 -17.86
CA CYS A 75 11.19 -9.02 -19.21
C CYS A 75 12.68 -9.24 -19.41
N ASN A 76 13.02 -9.98 -20.47
CA ASN A 76 14.41 -10.18 -20.92
C ASN A 76 14.97 -9.00 -21.73
N THR A 77 14.40 -7.80 -21.65
CA THR A 77 14.82 -6.65 -22.44
C THR A 77 15.45 -5.55 -21.59
N GLU A 78 16.70 -5.25 -21.88
CA GLU A 78 17.40 -4.06 -21.39
C GLU A 78 16.82 -2.81 -22.10
N GLN A 79 15.97 -2.07 -21.42
CA GLN A 79 15.47 -0.79 -21.89
C GLN A 79 16.14 0.37 -21.16
N LYS A 80 16.62 1.36 -21.91
CA LYS A 80 17.29 2.57 -21.42
C LYS A 80 16.41 3.36 -20.43
N LEU A 81 17.07 3.79 -19.34
CA LEU A 81 16.50 4.64 -18.30
C LEU A 81 16.07 6.01 -18.83
N SER A 82 14.80 6.33 -18.71
CA SER A 82 14.23 7.68 -18.84
C SER A 82 13.86 8.25 -17.46
N ASP A 83 13.65 9.55 -17.35
CA ASP A 83 13.27 10.23 -16.08
C ASP A 83 11.95 9.71 -15.47
N ASN A 84 11.16 8.95 -16.24
CA ASN A 84 9.91 8.31 -15.79
C ASN A 84 10.09 6.93 -15.13
N VAL A 85 11.32 6.42 -15.02
CA VAL A 85 11.57 5.05 -14.50
C VAL A 85 11.00 4.84 -13.11
N CYS A 86 11.12 5.83 -12.23
CA CYS A 86 10.61 5.74 -10.86
C CYS A 86 9.08 5.61 -10.81
N VAL A 87 8.37 6.27 -11.73
CA VAL A 87 6.90 6.20 -11.83
C VAL A 87 6.47 4.83 -12.33
N GLU A 88 7.14 4.32 -13.37
CA GLU A 88 6.85 2.98 -13.92
C GLU A 88 7.11 1.87 -12.91
N GLU A 89 8.18 2.00 -12.12
CA GLU A 89 8.52 1.05 -11.04
C GLU A 89 7.48 1.05 -9.93
N ALA A 90 7.00 2.23 -9.53
CA ALA A 90 5.94 2.35 -8.54
C ALA A 90 4.59 1.80 -9.07
N ILE A 91 4.26 2.03 -10.35
CA ILE A 91 3.07 1.47 -11.01
C ILE A 91 3.17 -0.06 -11.11
N TYR A 92 4.35 -0.60 -11.41
CA TYR A 92 4.55 -2.05 -11.44
C TYR A 92 4.23 -2.68 -10.07
N LEU A 93 4.79 -2.11 -9.00
CA LEU A 93 4.51 -2.58 -7.63
C LEU A 93 3.02 -2.44 -7.30
N LEU A 94 2.40 -1.30 -7.64
CA LEU A 94 0.96 -1.08 -7.43
C LEU A 94 0.12 -2.17 -8.12
N ASN A 95 0.42 -2.50 -9.38
CA ASN A 95 -0.28 -3.53 -10.11
C ASN A 95 -0.11 -4.91 -9.49
N ALA A 96 1.08 -5.24 -8.98
CA ALA A 96 1.33 -6.49 -8.27
C ALA A 96 0.48 -6.58 -6.98
N LEU A 97 0.39 -5.49 -6.20
CA LEU A 97 -0.45 -5.42 -5.01
C LEU A 97 -1.94 -5.53 -5.34
N LYS A 98 -2.42 -4.85 -6.39
CA LYS A 98 -3.82 -4.97 -6.84
C LYS A 98 -4.14 -6.37 -7.39
N ASN A 99 -3.16 -7.06 -7.98
CA ASN A 99 -3.33 -8.47 -8.35
C ASN A 99 -3.47 -9.37 -7.12
N ILE A 100 -2.73 -9.11 -6.03
CA ILE A 100 -2.91 -9.83 -4.77
C ILE A 100 -4.33 -9.64 -4.23
N GLU A 101 -4.84 -8.42 -4.19
CA GLU A 101 -6.21 -8.14 -3.78
C GLU A 101 -7.23 -8.94 -4.63
N TRP A 102 -7.02 -8.99 -5.94
CA TRP A 102 -7.86 -9.73 -6.86
C TRP A 102 -7.81 -11.25 -6.62
N VAL A 103 -6.62 -11.82 -6.44
CA VAL A 103 -6.41 -13.25 -6.15
C VAL A 103 -7.06 -13.64 -4.82
N MET A 104 -6.99 -12.76 -3.82
CA MET A 104 -7.64 -12.96 -2.52
C MET A 104 -9.16 -12.81 -2.54
N GLY A 105 -9.75 -12.49 -3.70
CA GLY A 105 -11.20 -12.47 -3.88
C GLY A 105 -11.85 -11.09 -3.89
N ARG A 106 -11.07 -10.00 -3.85
CA ARG A 106 -11.62 -8.65 -4.00
C ARG A 106 -12.13 -8.45 -5.44
N ARG A 107 -13.42 -8.12 -5.58
CA ARG A 107 -14.10 -7.95 -6.88
C ARG A 107 -14.76 -6.57 -7.03
N GLU A 108 -14.67 -5.75 -5.99
CA GLU A 108 -15.36 -4.46 -5.96
C GLU A 108 -14.68 -3.45 -6.88
N THR A 109 -15.48 -2.79 -7.67
CA THR A 109 -15.08 -1.60 -8.42
C THR A 109 -15.39 -0.35 -7.60
N VAL A 110 -14.57 0.69 -7.77
CA VAL A 110 -14.86 2.00 -7.17
C VAL A 110 -16.20 2.50 -7.68
N LYS A 111 -17.13 2.77 -6.75
CA LYS A 111 -18.45 3.35 -7.05
C LYS A 111 -18.57 4.74 -6.45
N TYR A 112 -19.34 5.58 -7.11
CA TYR A 112 -19.70 6.91 -6.64
C TYR A 112 -21.20 7.02 -6.49
N ASN A 113 -21.67 7.77 -5.49
CA ASN A 113 -23.09 8.08 -5.35
C ASN A 113 -23.50 9.20 -6.35
N SER A 114 -24.80 9.55 -6.35
CA SER A 114 -25.35 10.59 -7.22
C SER A 114 -24.73 11.99 -6.98
N SER A 115 -24.13 12.24 -5.83
CA SER A 115 -23.41 13.48 -5.51
C SER A 115 -21.92 13.43 -5.83
N GLY A 116 -21.43 12.38 -6.50
CA GLY A 116 -20.03 12.22 -6.86
C GLY A 116 -19.11 11.80 -5.69
N LYS A 117 -19.67 11.45 -4.52
CA LYS A 117 -18.91 10.97 -3.38
C LYS A 117 -18.62 9.47 -3.52
N ARG A 118 -17.36 9.07 -3.28
CA ARG A 118 -16.96 7.66 -3.29
C ARG A 118 -17.74 6.85 -2.26
N ILE A 119 -18.31 5.73 -2.68
CA ILE A 119 -18.96 4.76 -1.82
C ILE A 119 -17.90 3.74 -1.38
N TYR A 120 -17.78 3.53 -0.07
CA TYR A 120 -16.91 2.52 0.51
C TYR A 120 -17.72 1.27 0.85
N HIS A 121 -17.08 0.12 0.76
CA HIS A 121 -17.68 -1.19 1.03
C HIS A 121 -16.77 -2.04 1.89
N SER A 122 -17.33 -3.03 2.57
CA SER A 122 -16.59 -4.10 3.22
C SER A 122 -15.76 -4.86 2.21
N ARG A 123 -14.53 -5.29 2.60
CA ARG A 123 -13.59 -5.92 1.68
C ARG A 123 -12.72 -6.96 2.36
N ILE A 124 -12.40 -8.02 1.61
CA ILE A 124 -11.51 -9.08 2.07
C ILE A 124 -10.12 -8.53 2.36
N ILE A 125 -9.62 -7.66 1.49
CA ILE A 125 -8.29 -7.05 1.65
C ILE A 125 -8.24 -5.73 0.88
N ASP A 126 -7.48 -4.77 1.41
CA ASP A 126 -7.12 -3.51 0.78
C ASP A 126 -5.62 -3.28 1.03
N ILE A 127 -4.84 -3.03 -0.03
CA ILE A 127 -3.41 -2.83 0.07
C ILE A 127 -3.06 -1.55 -0.68
N ASP A 128 -2.68 -0.51 0.06
CA ASP A 128 -2.33 0.79 -0.49
C ASP A 128 -0.85 1.12 -0.28
N ILE A 129 -0.20 1.72 -1.29
CA ILE A 129 1.14 2.29 -1.16
C ILE A 129 1.02 3.64 -0.47
N LEU A 130 1.57 3.78 0.73
CA LEU A 130 1.58 5.02 1.50
C LEU A 130 2.73 5.94 1.10
N LEU A 131 3.94 5.38 1.09
CA LEU A 131 5.19 6.08 0.79
C LEU A 131 6.09 5.22 -0.10
N TYR A 132 6.78 5.84 -1.05
CA TYR A 132 7.72 5.20 -1.97
C TYR A 132 9.10 5.84 -1.82
N GLY A 133 9.88 5.39 -0.83
CA GLY A 133 11.08 6.09 -0.39
C GLY A 133 10.73 7.54 -0.03
N THR A 134 11.61 8.45 -0.38
CA THR A 134 11.41 9.91 -0.21
C THR A 134 10.84 10.56 -1.48
N LYS A 135 10.26 9.78 -2.40
CA LYS A 135 9.74 10.28 -3.67
C LYS A 135 8.34 10.86 -3.52
N VAL A 136 8.09 11.92 -4.27
CA VAL A 136 6.75 12.46 -4.49
C VAL A 136 6.34 12.14 -5.92
N ILE A 137 5.30 11.34 -6.08
CA ILE A 137 4.75 10.95 -7.40
C ILE A 137 3.29 11.40 -7.43
N ARG A 138 2.90 12.07 -8.49
CA ARG A 138 1.52 12.53 -8.71
C ARG A 138 1.13 12.23 -10.15
N THR A 139 0.40 11.15 -10.33
CA THR A 139 -0.16 10.73 -11.63
C THR A 139 -1.61 10.31 -11.45
N GLU A 140 -2.31 10.07 -12.53
CA GLU A 140 -3.69 9.54 -12.50
C GLU A 140 -3.75 8.13 -11.87
N LYS A 141 -2.67 7.35 -11.99
CA LYS A 141 -2.60 5.95 -11.53
C LYS A 141 -2.12 5.81 -10.10
N ILE A 142 -1.17 6.66 -9.67
CA ILE A 142 -0.57 6.58 -8.35
C ILE A 142 -0.23 7.98 -7.81
N THR A 143 -0.53 8.19 -6.54
CA THR A 143 -0.12 9.38 -5.78
C THR A 143 0.58 8.93 -4.51
N VAL A 144 1.85 9.28 -4.35
CA VAL A 144 2.63 9.07 -3.12
C VAL A 144 3.37 10.35 -2.74
N PRO A 145 3.36 10.76 -1.48
CA PRO A 145 2.62 10.20 -0.35
C PRO A 145 1.12 10.07 -0.63
N HIS A 146 0.50 9.01 -0.10
CA HIS A 146 -0.92 8.73 -0.34
C HIS A 146 -1.80 9.88 0.16
N SER A 147 -2.65 10.42 -0.72
CA SER A 147 -3.36 11.69 -0.52
C SER A 147 -4.24 11.76 0.73
N SER A 148 -4.82 10.63 1.14
CA SER A 148 -5.78 10.58 2.26
C SER A 148 -5.18 10.00 3.54
N MET A 149 -3.85 9.74 3.61
CA MET A 149 -3.28 9.03 4.76
C MET A 149 -3.33 9.86 6.03
N VAL A 150 -3.02 11.16 5.96
CA VAL A 150 -2.88 12.04 7.14
C VAL A 150 -4.18 12.21 7.92
N SER A 151 -5.33 12.09 7.25
CA SER A 151 -6.66 12.20 7.88
C SER A 151 -7.18 10.88 8.45
N ARG A 152 -6.38 9.82 8.45
CA ARG A 152 -6.78 8.45 8.81
C ARG A 152 -5.89 7.91 9.93
N ASP A 153 -6.38 7.94 11.17
CA ASP A 153 -5.64 7.42 12.31
C ASP A 153 -5.31 5.93 12.17
N PHE A 154 -6.22 5.15 11.58
CA PHE A 154 -6.01 3.72 11.31
C PHE A 154 -4.89 3.44 10.29
N VAL A 155 -4.41 4.46 9.57
CA VAL A 155 -3.21 4.43 8.71
C VAL A 155 -2.01 5.00 9.44
N MET A 156 -2.17 6.18 10.05
CA MET A 156 -1.05 6.94 10.62
C MET A 156 -0.49 6.31 11.90
N ILE A 157 -1.35 5.76 12.79
CA ILE A 157 -0.89 5.13 14.03
C ILE A 157 0.01 3.92 13.71
N PRO A 158 -0.43 2.93 12.88
CA PRO A 158 0.45 1.83 12.50
C PRO A 158 1.70 2.28 11.73
N LEU A 159 1.58 3.26 10.83
CA LEU A 159 2.72 3.74 10.06
C LEU A 159 3.81 4.35 10.96
N ARG A 160 3.43 5.12 11.99
CA ARG A 160 4.39 5.74 12.93
C ARG A 160 5.20 4.73 13.71
N GLN A 161 4.68 3.51 13.93
CA GLN A 161 5.41 2.45 14.64
C GLN A 161 6.62 1.92 13.85
N ILE A 162 6.55 1.96 12.51
CA ILE A 162 7.56 1.36 11.63
C ILE A 162 8.30 2.37 10.74
N ALA A 163 7.87 3.64 10.75
CA ALA A 163 8.52 4.70 9.97
C ALA A 163 9.90 5.03 10.57
N ASP A 164 10.94 5.00 9.74
CA ASP A 164 12.28 5.38 10.19
C ASP A 164 12.51 6.91 10.20
N SER A 165 13.56 7.33 10.87
CA SER A 165 13.91 8.75 11.01
C SER A 165 14.16 9.45 9.66
N LYS A 166 14.67 8.73 8.66
CA LYS A 166 14.91 9.28 7.31
C LYS A 166 13.59 9.66 6.64
N ILE A 167 12.60 8.77 6.73
CA ILE A 167 11.26 9.02 6.17
C ILE A 167 10.54 10.12 6.94
N MET A 168 10.60 10.10 8.28
CA MET A 168 9.98 11.14 9.11
C MET A 168 10.58 12.53 8.80
N SER A 169 11.88 12.60 8.62
CA SER A 169 12.56 13.86 8.27
C SER A 169 12.28 14.32 6.84
N ALA A 170 12.01 13.40 5.91
CA ALA A 170 11.70 13.74 4.53
C ALA A 170 10.28 14.29 4.35
N PHE A 171 9.36 13.97 5.27
CA PHE A 171 7.95 14.38 5.22
C PHE A 171 7.48 14.97 6.57
N PRO A 172 8.06 16.10 7.02
CA PRO A 172 7.71 16.71 8.30
C PRO A 172 6.24 17.13 8.37
N GLU A 173 5.61 17.46 7.24
CA GLU A 173 4.19 17.78 7.15
C GLU A 173 3.27 16.58 7.45
N ILE A 174 3.77 15.34 7.30
CA ILE A 174 3.03 14.10 7.58
C ILE A 174 3.27 13.64 9.02
N PHE A 175 4.51 13.75 9.49
CA PHE A 175 4.94 13.17 10.77
C PHE A 175 5.12 14.18 11.90
N GLY A 176 5.19 15.47 11.60
CA GLY A 176 5.49 16.55 12.57
C GLY A 176 4.32 17.00 13.44
N LYS A 177 3.17 16.29 13.42
CA LYS A 177 2.01 16.58 14.28
C LYS A 177 1.91 15.58 15.41
#